data_56b1c07f929b521b195410d2f0c8629c
#
_entry.id   56b1c07f929b521b195410d2f0c8629c
#
_cell.length_a   1.000
_cell.length_b   1.000
_cell.length_c   1.000
_cell.angle_alpha   90.00
_cell.angle_beta   90.00
_cell.angle_gamma   90.00
#
_symmetry.space_group_name_H-M   'P 1'
#
loop_
_entity.id
_entity.type
_entity.pdbx_description
1 polymer ?
#
loop_
_entity_poly.entity_id
_entity_poly.type
_entity_poly.pdbx_seq_one_letter_code
_entity_poly.pdbx_strand_id
1 'polypeptide(L)'
;MTPQDFIAKWGAPGGVPGPAHALNEEQGAQSHFLDLCELLDVPKPGSVEGYHFEEKSNVVGGRTGYADVFMRGVFAWENKAPGKNLDAALRQVLSYSLALSNPPILVVSDRLSIRIHTQFTGHPSRTHEVRIAEMDQPDKLALLRRIWLDPESFKPRETNRDITEAAARSFSTLAEGLRRRVASPGDSPPPPPPPRPPGRPPPDPIPVLLLRRSRGPAAR
;
A
#
# COMPACT_ATOMS: atom_id res chain seq x y z
N MET A 1 -8.79 -5.40 -26.92
CA MET A 1 -8.65 -6.51 -25.93
C MET A 1 -9.80 -6.42 -24.94
N THR A 2 -10.48 -7.54 -24.62
CA THR A 2 -11.53 -7.54 -23.59
C THR A 2 -10.91 -7.72 -22.18
N PRO A 3 -11.64 -7.32 -21.10
CA PRO A 3 -11.20 -7.59 -19.72
C PRO A 3 -10.93 -9.07 -19.45
N GLN A 4 -11.78 -9.95 -19.97
CA GLN A 4 -11.64 -11.39 -19.81
C GLN A 4 -10.38 -11.93 -20.50
N ASP A 5 -10.08 -11.44 -21.73
CA ASP A 5 -8.86 -11.81 -22.44
C ASP A 5 -7.60 -11.36 -21.69
N PHE A 6 -7.64 -10.15 -21.11
CA PHE A 6 -6.55 -9.61 -20.30
C PHE A 6 -6.31 -10.44 -19.04
N ILE A 7 -7.38 -10.77 -18.29
CA ILE A 7 -7.29 -11.61 -17.08
C ILE A 7 -6.79 -13.02 -17.43
N ALA A 8 -7.28 -13.60 -18.53
CA ALA A 8 -6.84 -14.94 -18.97
C ALA A 8 -5.36 -14.95 -19.36
N LYS A 9 -4.86 -13.88 -19.99
CA LYS A 9 -3.47 -13.78 -20.44
C LYS A 9 -2.49 -13.48 -19.30
N TRP A 10 -2.82 -12.50 -18.45
CA TRP A 10 -1.92 -11.91 -17.46
C TRP A 10 -2.23 -12.30 -16.02
N GLY A 11 -3.45 -12.70 -15.73
CA GLY A 11 -3.87 -13.11 -14.39
C GLY A 11 -3.54 -14.55 -14.06
N ALA A 12 -4.08 -15.02 -12.95
CA ALA A 12 -4.01 -16.42 -12.52
C ALA A 12 -5.41 -16.92 -12.15
N PRO A 13 -6.34 -17.02 -13.13
CA PRO A 13 -7.70 -17.45 -12.87
C PRO A 13 -7.70 -18.87 -12.31
N GLY A 14 -8.42 -19.08 -11.19
CA GLY A 14 -8.44 -20.37 -10.49
C GLY A 14 -7.08 -20.81 -9.92
N GLY A 15 -6.12 -19.88 -9.78
CA GLY A 15 -4.78 -20.15 -9.29
C GLY A 15 -3.81 -20.68 -10.36
N VAL A 16 -4.26 -20.80 -11.61
CA VAL A 16 -3.42 -21.22 -12.74
C VAL A 16 -2.88 -19.98 -13.46
N PRO A 17 -1.56 -19.75 -13.49
CA PRO A 17 -0.96 -18.62 -14.20
C PRO A 17 -1.31 -18.62 -15.69
N GLY A 18 -1.67 -17.47 -16.22
CA GLY A 18 -1.90 -17.28 -17.64
C GLY A 18 -0.61 -17.46 -18.47
N PRO A 19 -0.73 -17.64 -19.81
CA PRO A 19 0.41 -17.97 -20.67
C PRO A 19 1.53 -16.92 -20.67
N ALA A 20 1.22 -15.68 -20.38
CA ALA A 20 2.21 -14.58 -20.36
C ALA A 20 3.12 -14.59 -19.13
N HIS A 21 2.85 -15.42 -18.12
CA HIS A 21 3.75 -15.62 -16.99
C HIS A 21 5.07 -16.32 -17.39
N ALA A 22 5.10 -17.03 -18.52
CA ALA A 22 6.30 -17.64 -19.06
C ALA A 22 7.28 -16.62 -19.71
N LEU A 23 6.83 -15.38 -19.96
CA LEU A 23 7.68 -14.34 -20.50
C LEU A 23 8.72 -13.88 -19.47
N ASN A 24 9.92 -13.56 -19.95
CA ASN A 24 10.94 -12.95 -19.09
C ASN A 24 10.45 -11.57 -18.55
N GLU A 25 11.21 -10.97 -17.63
CA GLU A 25 10.77 -9.74 -16.95
C GLU A 25 10.57 -8.59 -17.93
N GLU A 26 11.55 -8.35 -18.80
CA GLU A 26 11.54 -7.25 -19.78
C GLU A 26 10.44 -7.40 -20.84
N GLN A 27 10.41 -8.55 -21.53
CA GLN A 27 9.39 -8.83 -22.54
C GLN A 27 7.98 -8.83 -21.96
N GLY A 28 7.84 -9.41 -20.76
CA GLY A 28 6.57 -9.45 -20.06
C GLY A 28 6.11 -8.06 -19.63
N ALA A 29 7.02 -7.20 -19.15
CA ALA A 29 6.71 -5.85 -18.72
C ALA A 29 6.15 -4.98 -19.86
N GLN A 30 6.86 -4.92 -20.98
CA GLN A 30 6.44 -4.13 -22.14
C GLN A 30 5.13 -4.64 -22.75
N SER A 31 5.02 -5.97 -22.94
CA SER A 31 3.80 -6.58 -23.50
C SER A 31 2.60 -6.38 -22.59
N HIS A 32 2.76 -6.55 -21.27
CA HIS A 32 1.71 -6.30 -20.29
C HIS A 32 1.22 -4.84 -20.34
N PHE A 33 2.16 -3.90 -20.40
CA PHE A 33 1.82 -2.48 -20.44
C PHE A 33 1.09 -2.08 -21.73
N LEU A 34 1.51 -2.60 -22.88
CA LEU A 34 0.85 -2.34 -24.17
C LEU A 34 -0.56 -2.93 -24.23
N ASP A 35 -0.74 -4.15 -23.73
CA ASP A 35 -2.06 -4.78 -23.60
C ASP A 35 -2.98 -4.00 -22.64
N LEU A 36 -2.40 -3.49 -21.54
CA LEU A 36 -3.14 -2.65 -20.59
C LEU A 36 -3.60 -1.34 -21.27
N CYS A 37 -2.74 -0.69 -22.04
CA CYS A 37 -3.13 0.51 -22.79
C CYS A 37 -4.26 0.20 -23.78
N GLU A 38 -4.24 -0.95 -24.45
CA GLU A 38 -5.28 -1.39 -25.35
C GLU A 38 -6.59 -1.68 -24.63
N LEU A 39 -6.53 -2.38 -23.49
CA LEU A 39 -7.70 -2.66 -22.64
C LEU A 39 -8.38 -1.37 -22.17
N LEU A 40 -7.57 -0.40 -21.71
CA LEU A 40 -8.04 0.86 -21.17
C LEU A 40 -8.40 1.90 -22.22
N ASP A 41 -8.10 1.64 -23.50
CA ASP A 41 -8.26 2.59 -24.62
C ASP A 41 -7.56 3.93 -24.31
N VAL A 42 -6.26 3.86 -23.98
CA VAL A 42 -5.41 5.01 -23.66
C VAL A 42 -4.19 5.07 -24.57
N PRO A 43 -3.51 6.24 -24.70
CA PRO A 43 -2.30 6.37 -25.50
C PRO A 43 -1.22 5.36 -25.12
N LYS A 44 -0.48 4.88 -26.11
CA LYS A 44 0.67 3.98 -25.93
C LYS A 44 1.97 4.79 -25.87
N PRO A 45 3.03 4.29 -25.20
CA PRO A 45 4.35 4.92 -25.25
C PRO A 45 4.81 5.19 -26.69
N GLY A 46 5.39 6.37 -26.91
CA GLY A 46 5.80 6.84 -28.23
C GLY A 46 4.71 7.57 -29.02
N SER A 47 3.45 7.54 -28.59
CA SER A 47 2.35 8.23 -29.28
C SER A 47 2.18 9.70 -28.88
N VAL A 48 2.77 10.09 -27.76
CA VAL A 48 2.72 11.45 -27.19
C VAL A 48 4.14 11.86 -26.80
N GLU A 49 4.49 13.14 -27.00
CA GLU A 49 5.79 13.68 -26.59
C GLU A 49 6.01 13.53 -25.08
N GLY A 50 7.21 13.04 -24.70
CA GLY A 50 7.56 12.81 -23.30
C GLY A 50 6.88 11.58 -22.69
N TYR A 51 6.30 10.69 -23.51
CA TYR A 51 5.73 9.43 -23.09
C TYR A 51 6.45 8.27 -23.80
N HIS A 52 7.26 7.52 -23.08
CA HIS A 52 8.11 6.48 -23.64
C HIS A 52 8.45 5.37 -22.64
N PHE A 53 8.98 4.26 -23.15
CA PHE A 53 9.61 3.22 -22.36
C PHE A 53 11.03 3.64 -21.95
N GLU A 54 11.50 3.16 -20.80
CA GLU A 54 12.89 3.26 -20.34
C GLU A 54 13.44 4.69 -20.20
N GLU A 55 12.88 5.46 -19.27
CA GLU A 55 13.47 6.74 -18.90
C GLU A 55 14.63 6.59 -17.94
N LYS A 56 15.80 7.03 -18.37
CA LYS A 56 17.02 7.08 -17.56
C LYS A 56 16.98 8.28 -16.62
N SER A 57 17.19 8.04 -15.33
CA SER A 57 17.35 9.10 -14.35
C SER A 57 18.75 9.04 -13.71
N ASN A 58 19.43 10.18 -13.68
CA ASN A 58 20.68 10.31 -12.94
C ASN A 58 20.37 10.59 -11.47
N VAL A 59 20.53 9.59 -10.62
CA VAL A 59 20.31 9.73 -9.18
C VAL A 59 21.57 10.35 -8.53
N VAL A 60 21.36 11.23 -7.56
CA VAL A 60 22.43 11.78 -6.74
C VAL A 60 23.25 10.64 -6.12
N GLY A 61 24.56 10.64 -6.36
CA GLY A 61 25.47 9.55 -5.92
C GLY A 61 25.93 8.60 -7.02
N GLY A 62 25.68 8.92 -8.31
CA GLY A 62 26.25 8.20 -9.45
C GLY A 62 25.53 6.89 -9.80
N ARG A 63 24.37 6.62 -9.20
CA ARG A 63 23.51 5.51 -9.58
C ARG A 63 22.54 5.97 -10.67
N THR A 64 22.37 5.16 -11.71
CA THR A 64 21.36 5.38 -12.73
C THR A 64 20.08 4.64 -12.29
N GLY A 65 18.99 5.37 -12.13
CA GLY A 65 17.65 4.80 -11.96
C GLY A 65 16.96 4.75 -13.32
N TYR A 66 16.02 3.84 -13.49
CA TYR A 66 15.21 3.72 -14.69
C TYR A 66 13.75 3.62 -14.27
N ALA A 67 12.87 4.35 -14.96
CA ALA A 67 11.46 4.04 -14.97
C ALA A 67 11.19 3.20 -16.23
N ASP A 68 10.53 2.05 -16.08
CA ASP A 68 10.22 1.19 -17.23
C ASP A 68 9.27 1.88 -18.20
N VAL A 69 8.37 2.72 -17.69
CA VAL A 69 7.53 3.61 -18.47
C VAL A 69 7.44 4.97 -17.79
N PHE A 70 7.57 6.01 -18.58
CA PHE A 70 7.51 7.39 -18.09
C PHE A 70 6.63 8.26 -18.97
N MET A 71 5.74 9.02 -18.36
CA MET A 71 4.97 10.07 -19.01
C MET A 71 5.21 11.38 -18.26
N ARG A 72 5.91 12.30 -18.90
CA ARG A 72 6.38 13.55 -18.31
C ARG A 72 5.24 14.33 -17.64
N GLY A 73 5.43 14.68 -16.36
CA GLY A 73 4.46 15.44 -15.58
C GLY A 73 3.21 14.65 -15.16
N VAL A 74 3.10 13.39 -15.50
CA VAL A 74 1.94 12.55 -15.21
C VAL A 74 2.32 11.39 -14.31
N PHE A 75 3.13 10.44 -14.79
CA PHE A 75 3.51 9.28 -13.99
C PHE A 75 4.91 8.73 -14.31
N ALA A 76 5.44 7.98 -13.34
CA ALA A 76 6.53 7.02 -13.53
C ALA A 76 6.03 5.63 -13.12
N TRP A 77 6.36 4.62 -13.93
CA TRP A 77 5.89 3.25 -13.78
C TRP A 77 7.06 2.29 -13.73
N GLU A 78 7.04 1.40 -12.75
CA GLU A 78 8.03 0.35 -12.56
C GLU A 78 7.34 -1.02 -12.58
N ASN A 79 7.87 -1.94 -13.36
CA ASN A 79 7.39 -3.32 -13.43
C ASN A 79 8.32 -4.26 -12.66
N LYS A 80 7.75 -5.32 -12.14
CA LYS A 80 8.47 -6.42 -11.50
C LYS A 80 7.95 -7.75 -11.99
N ALA A 81 8.75 -8.78 -11.83
CA ALA A 81 8.30 -10.14 -12.06
C ALA A 81 7.14 -10.50 -11.09
N PRO A 82 6.23 -11.43 -11.50
CA PRO A 82 5.07 -11.81 -10.69
C PRO A 82 5.44 -12.22 -9.27
N GLY A 83 4.68 -11.71 -8.29
CA GLY A 83 4.85 -12.01 -6.86
C GLY A 83 6.03 -11.30 -6.20
N LYS A 84 6.68 -10.35 -6.86
CA LYS A 84 7.75 -9.54 -6.25
C LYS A 84 7.18 -8.47 -5.32
N ASN A 85 8.02 -8.02 -4.40
CA ASN A 85 7.64 -7.06 -3.36
C ASN A 85 7.40 -5.67 -3.95
N LEU A 86 6.13 -5.26 -4.05
CA LEU A 86 5.72 -3.95 -4.56
C LEU A 86 6.12 -2.78 -3.64
N ASP A 87 6.30 -3.00 -2.33
CA ASP A 87 6.79 -1.95 -1.43
C ASP A 87 8.26 -1.64 -1.70
N ALA A 88 9.06 -2.65 -2.04
CA ALA A 88 10.45 -2.46 -2.45
C ALA A 88 10.52 -1.74 -3.80
N ALA A 89 9.66 -2.11 -4.75
CA ALA A 89 9.55 -1.43 -6.04
C ALA A 89 9.14 0.04 -5.87
N LEU A 90 8.16 0.33 -5.03
CA LEU A 90 7.74 1.71 -4.75
C LEU A 90 8.86 2.54 -4.13
N ARG A 91 9.59 2.00 -3.15
CA ARG A 91 10.77 2.70 -2.58
C ARG A 91 11.83 2.97 -3.66
N GLN A 92 12.02 2.05 -4.58
CA GLN A 92 12.93 2.22 -5.72
C GLN A 92 12.49 3.41 -6.57
N VAL A 93 11.24 3.47 -7.05
CA VAL A 93 10.72 4.58 -7.86
C VAL A 93 10.79 5.91 -7.10
N LEU A 94 10.42 5.92 -5.82
CA LEU A 94 10.51 7.10 -4.96
C LEU A 94 11.95 7.65 -4.87
N SER A 95 12.95 6.78 -4.86
CA SER A 95 14.36 7.19 -4.73
C SER A 95 14.89 8.01 -5.91
N TYR A 96 14.28 7.88 -7.07
CA TYR A 96 14.67 8.62 -8.27
C TYR A 96 13.57 9.53 -8.85
N SER A 97 12.41 9.62 -8.20
CA SER A 97 11.28 10.43 -8.69
C SER A 97 11.63 11.90 -8.87
N LEU A 98 12.49 12.48 -8.01
CA LEU A 98 12.96 13.87 -8.17
C LEU A 98 13.75 14.07 -9.46
N ALA A 99 14.57 13.11 -9.87
CA ALA A 99 15.32 13.18 -11.13
C ALA A 99 14.39 13.07 -12.34
N LEU A 100 13.20 12.51 -12.18
CA LEU A 100 12.12 12.47 -13.18
C LEU A 100 11.15 13.68 -13.08
N SER A 101 11.59 14.79 -12.48
CA SER A 101 10.77 15.98 -12.25
C SER A 101 9.56 15.75 -11.36
N ASN A 102 9.67 14.77 -10.43
CA ASN A 102 8.69 14.45 -9.40
C ASN A 102 7.26 14.27 -9.93
N PRO A 103 7.00 13.29 -10.80
CA PRO A 103 5.66 13.08 -11.35
C PRO A 103 4.66 12.81 -10.21
N PRO A 104 3.41 13.33 -10.28
CA PRO A 104 2.45 13.23 -9.18
C PRO A 104 1.95 11.81 -8.92
N ILE A 105 2.12 10.89 -9.87
CA ILE A 105 1.68 9.51 -9.77
C ILE A 105 2.87 8.57 -9.97
N LEU A 106 3.09 7.67 -9.03
CA LEU A 106 4.04 6.58 -9.14
C LEU A 106 3.27 5.27 -9.19
N VAL A 107 3.57 4.43 -10.17
CA VAL A 107 2.91 3.14 -10.32
C VAL A 107 3.94 2.02 -10.24
N VAL A 108 3.60 0.98 -9.52
CA VAL A 108 4.39 -0.26 -9.46
C VAL A 108 3.49 -1.45 -9.77
N SER A 109 3.97 -2.37 -10.60
CA SER A 109 3.21 -3.55 -11.01
C SER A 109 4.09 -4.80 -11.01
N ASP A 110 3.55 -5.92 -10.57
CA ASP A 110 4.15 -7.25 -10.70
C ASP A 110 3.37 -8.15 -11.68
N ARG A 111 2.59 -7.55 -12.58
CA ARG A 111 1.73 -8.26 -13.53
C ARG A 111 0.59 -9.07 -12.90
N LEU A 112 0.44 -9.07 -11.56
CA LEU A 112 -0.69 -9.62 -10.82
C LEU A 112 -1.48 -8.53 -10.13
N SER A 113 -0.78 -7.46 -9.73
CA SER A 113 -1.33 -6.27 -9.08
C SER A 113 -0.71 -5.01 -9.67
N ILE A 114 -1.51 -3.96 -9.73
CA ILE A 114 -1.09 -2.60 -10.09
C ILE A 114 -1.36 -1.72 -8.89
N ARG A 115 -0.30 -1.10 -8.35
CA ARG A 115 -0.39 -0.20 -7.21
C ARG A 115 -0.08 1.22 -7.66
N ILE A 116 -1.01 2.13 -7.43
CA ILE A 116 -0.92 3.55 -7.75
C ILE A 116 -0.61 4.31 -6.46
N HIS A 117 0.51 5.01 -6.40
CA HIS A 117 0.88 5.87 -5.29
C HIS A 117 0.88 7.32 -5.75
N THR A 118 0.22 8.20 -5.00
CA THR A 118 0.13 9.61 -5.31
C THR A 118 1.08 10.44 -4.45
N GLN A 119 1.74 11.43 -5.05
CA GLN A 119 2.66 12.33 -4.36
C GLN A 119 2.51 13.78 -4.83
N PHE A 120 1.28 14.29 -4.83
CA PHE A 120 1.01 15.70 -5.16
C PHE A 120 1.64 16.62 -4.13
N THR A 121 2.41 17.61 -4.59
CA THR A 121 3.08 18.56 -3.70
C THR A 121 2.09 19.27 -2.80
N GLY A 122 2.35 19.26 -1.50
CA GLY A 122 1.49 19.90 -0.49
C GLY A 122 0.24 19.11 -0.10
N HIS A 123 0.08 17.89 -0.61
CA HIS A 123 -1.05 17.01 -0.28
C HIS A 123 -0.57 15.69 0.32
N PRO A 124 -1.39 15.01 1.12
CA PRO A 124 -1.05 13.69 1.64
C PRO A 124 -0.99 12.67 0.51
N SER A 125 -0.03 11.74 0.61
CA SER A 125 0.04 10.62 -0.32
C SER A 125 -1.12 9.65 -0.10
N ARG A 126 -1.62 9.06 -1.20
CA ARG A 126 -2.64 8.01 -1.20
C ARG A 126 -2.13 6.83 -2.01
N THR A 127 -2.59 5.64 -1.65
CA THR A 127 -2.26 4.42 -2.37
C THR A 127 -3.54 3.69 -2.73
N HIS A 128 -3.65 3.32 -4.01
CA HIS A 128 -4.71 2.49 -4.55
C HIS A 128 -4.09 1.21 -5.12
N GLU A 129 -4.80 0.10 -5.03
CA GLU A 129 -4.34 -1.17 -5.59
C GLU A 129 -5.47 -1.82 -6.39
N VAL A 130 -5.13 -2.34 -7.57
CA VAL A 130 -6.02 -3.08 -8.45
C VAL A 130 -5.35 -4.40 -8.80
N ARG A 131 -6.00 -5.51 -8.51
CA ARG A 131 -5.53 -6.83 -8.93
C ARG A 131 -5.96 -7.12 -10.37
N ILE A 132 -5.11 -7.82 -11.10
CA ILE A 132 -5.44 -8.21 -12.49
C ILE A 132 -6.72 -9.05 -12.53
N ALA A 133 -6.98 -9.86 -11.51
CA ALA A 133 -8.22 -10.63 -11.38
C ALA A 133 -9.50 -9.78 -11.23
N GLU A 134 -9.36 -8.48 -10.95
CA GLU A 134 -10.47 -7.52 -10.76
C GLU A 134 -10.70 -6.65 -12.01
N MET A 135 -9.99 -6.90 -13.11
CA MET A 135 -10.07 -6.09 -14.34
C MET A 135 -11.38 -6.23 -15.11
N ASP A 136 -12.28 -7.11 -14.72
CA ASP A 136 -13.66 -7.20 -15.21
C ASP A 136 -14.61 -6.21 -14.52
N GLN A 137 -14.18 -5.57 -13.44
CA GLN A 137 -14.96 -4.59 -12.69
C GLN A 137 -14.81 -3.19 -13.33
N PRO A 138 -15.93 -2.54 -13.72
CA PRO A 138 -15.87 -1.24 -14.41
C PRO A 138 -15.21 -0.13 -13.60
N ASP A 139 -15.36 -0.13 -12.28
CA ASP A 139 -14.75 0.84 -11.37
C ASP A 139 -13.22 0.72 -11.32
N LYS A 140 -12.68 -0.50 -11.42
CA LYS A 140 -11.24 -0.76 -11.48
C LYS A 140 -10.63 -0.28 -12.80
N LEU A 141 -11.31 -0.57 -13.91
CA LEU A 141 -10.89 -0.04 -15.22
C LEU A 141 -10.96 1.49 -15.26
N ALA A 142 -12.05 2.07 -14.74
CA ALA A 142 -12.19 3.52 -14.65
C ALA A 142 -11.10 4.15 -13.78
N LEU A 143 -10.74 3.54 -12.64
CA LEU A 143 -9.67 4.01 -11.78
C LEU A 143 -8.32 4.02 -12.53
N LEU A 144 -7.96 2.93 -13.19
CA LEU A 144 -6.71 2.84 -13.96
C LEU A 144 -6.68 3.82 -15.13
N ARG A 145 -7.78 3.95 -15.86
CA ARG A 145 -7.89 4.86 -17.01
C ARG A 145 -7.62 6.32 -16.62
N ARG A 146 -7.99 6.72 -15.42
CA ARG A 146 -7.76 8.08 -14.89
C ARG A 146 -6.28 8.44 -14.79
N ILE A 147 -5.37 7.49 -14.68
CA ILE A 147 -3.92 7.76 -14.66
C ILE A 147 -3.51 8.57 -15.90
N TRP A 148 -4.09 8.27 -17.08
CA TRP A 148 -3.81 8.98 -18.32
C TRP A 148 -4.74 10.14 -18.59
N LEU A 149 -6.05 9.98 -18.35
CA LEU A 149 -7.07 10.90 -18.82
C LEU A 149 -7.43 11.98 -17.80
N ASP A 150 -7.25 11.71 -16.51
CA ASP A 150 -7.61 12.64 -15.43
C ASP A 150 -6.71 12.41 -14.20
N PRO A 151 -5.39 12.60 -14.33
CA PRO A 151 -4.45 12.38 -13.22
C PRO A 151 -4.71 13.31 -12.03
N GLU A 152 -5.21 14.53 -12.25
CA GLU A 152 -5.52 15.47 -11.17
C GLU A 152 -6.66 14.98 -10.26
N SER A 153 -7.53 14.10 -10.73
CA SER A 153 -8.60 13.51 -9.92
C SER A 153 -8.09 12.62 -8.78
N PHE A 154 -6.82 12.21 -8.81
CA PHE A 154 -6.17 11.51 -7.70
C PHE A 154 -5.70 12.44 -6.58
N LYS A 155 -5.68 13.75 -6.83
CA LYS A 155 -5.23 14.74 -5.86
C LYS A 155 -6.21 14.83 -4.69
N PRO A 156 -5.77 14.58 -3.45
CA PRO A 156 -6.63 14.75 -2.28
C PRO A 156 -7.12 16.19 -2.15
N ARG A 157 -8.36 16.37 -1.69
CA ARG A 157 -8.91 17.71 -1.41
C ARG A 157 -8.22 18.37 -0.22
N GLU A 158 -7.84 17.56 0.76
CA GLU A 158 -7.13 18.02 1.96
C GLU A 158 -5.67 18.28 1.64
N THR A 159 -5.13 19.36 2.17
CA THR A 159 -3.70 19.67 2.13
C THR A 159 -3.00 19.13 3.38
N ASN A 160 -1.66 19.01 3.31
CA ASN A 160 -0.85 18.67 4.49
C ASN A 160 -1.01 19.72 5.60
N ARG A 161 -1.26 20.99 5.24
CA ARG A 161 -1.54 22.06 6.17
C ARG A 161 -2.87 21.82 6.91
N ASP A 162 -3.95 21.48 6.18
CA ASP A 162 -5.26 21.19 6.79
C ASP A 162 -5.17 20.06 7.81
N ILE A 163 -4.44 19.00 7.48
CA ILE A 163 -4.21 17.86 8.38
C ILE A 163 -3.44 18.30 9.63
N THR A 164 -2.37 19.10 9.46
CA THR A 164 -1.56 19.58 10.57
C THR A 164 -2.38 20.50 11.49
N GLU A 165 -3.17 21.41 10.95
CA GLU A 165 -4.04 22.28 11.71
C GLU A 165 -5.15 21.50 12.44
N ALA A 166 -5.74 20.48 11.81
CA ALA A 166 -6.72 19.61 12.45
C ALA A 166 -6.11 18.81 13.61
N ALA A 167 -4.90 18.28 13.42
CA ALA A 167 -4.16 17.60 14.50
C ALA A 167 -3.86 18.54 15.66
N ALA A 168 -3.37 19.76 15.39
CA ALA A 168 -3.09 20.76 16.41
C ALA A 168 -4.34 21.12 17.23
N ARG A 169 -5.48 21.31 16.58
CA ARG A 169 -6.77 21.53 17.27
C ARG A 169 -7.17 20.36 18.17
N SER A 170 -7.00 19.13 17.69
CA SER A 170 -7.29 17.92 18.47
C SER A 170 -6.38 17.80 19.70
N PHE A 171 -5.09 18.09 19.56
CA PHE A 171 -4.15 18.10 20.68
C PHE A 171 -4.50 19.19 21.72
N SER A 172 -4.88 20.39 21.28
CA SER A 172 -5.30 21.46 22.18
C SER A 172 -6.53 21.06 23.00
N THR A 173 -7.54 20.47 22.37
CA THR A 173 -8.75 19.97 23.05
C THR A 173 -8.42 18.88 24.08
N LEU A 174 -7.54 17.94 23.72
CA LEU A 174 -7.06 16.90 24.64
C LEU A 174 -6.32 17.50 25.84
N ALA A 175 -5.41 18.44 25.60
CA ALA A 175 -4.64 19.11 26.65
C ALA A 175 -5.55 19.89 27.62
N GLU A 176 -6.56 20.58 27.10
CA GLU A 176 -7.57 21.27 27.92
C GLU A 176 -8.41 20.28 28.74
N GLY A 177 -8.82 19.16 28.15
CA GLY A 177 -9.53 18.09 28.83
C GLY A 177 -8.73 17.50 30.00
N LEU A 178 -7.43 17.25 29.77
CA LEU A 178 -6.52 16.77 30.83
C LEU A 178 -6.32 17.82 31.94
N ARG A 179 -6.12 19.09 31.58
CA ARG A 179 -5.98 20.18 32.56
C ARG A 179 -7.22 20.31 33.43
N ARG A 180 -8.44 20.21 32.86
CA ARG A 180 -9.70 20.25 33.65
C ARG A 180 -9.79 19.09 34.62
N ARG A 181 -9.38 17.86 34.23
CA ARG A 181 -9.38 16.70 35.13
C ARG A 181 -8.39 16.86 36.28
N VAL A 182 -7.20 17.38 36.01
CA VAL A 182 -6.20 17.64 37.07
C VAL A 182 -6.61 18.80 37.97
N ALA A 183 -7.32 19.81 37.45
CA ALA A 183 -7.79 20.96 38.21
C ALA A 183 -9.08 20.70 39.04
N SER A 184 -9.76 19.55 38.85
CA SER A 184 -10.93 19.17 39.61
C SER A 184 -10.49 18.47 40.92
N PRO A 185 -10.64 19.09 42.13
CA PRO A 185 -10.15 18.50 43.38
C PRO A 185 -10.99 17.31 43.93
N GLY A 186 -11.75 16.66 43.05
CA GLY A 186 -12.75 15.65 43.46
C GLY A 186 -12.36 14.18 43.24
N ASP A 187 -11.29 13.88 42.51
CA ASP A 187 -10.80 12.51 42.32
C ASP A 187 -9.51 12.25 43.13
N SER A 188 -9.60 12.37 44.42
CA SER A 188 -8.64 11.69 45.28
C SER A 188 -8.80 10.18 45.06
N PRO A 189 -7.74 9.43 44.82
CA PRO A 189 -7.83 7.98 44.78
C PRO A 189 -8.47 7.48 46.06
N PRO A 190 -9.31 6.43 46.01
CA PRO A 190 -9.92 5.91 47.24
C PRO A 190 -8.83 5.62 48.27
N PRO A 191 -9.08 5.93 49.56
CA PRO A 191 -8.08 5.70 50.59
C PRO A 191 -7.65 4.23 50.58
N PRO A 192 -6.38 3.92 50.82
CA PRO A 192 -5.91 2.55 50.85
C PRO A 192 -6.77 1.76 51.86
N PRO A 193 -7.09 0.48 51.58
CA PRO A 193 -7.88 -0.33 52.48
C PRO A 193 -7.20 -0.39 53.85
N PRO A 194 -7.97 -0.41 54.96
CA PRO A 194 -7.40 -0.44 56.28
C PRO A 194 -6.47 -1.65 56.45
N PRO A 195 -5.39 -1.53 57.26
CA PRO A 195 -4.48 -2.64 57.49
C PRO A 195 -5.26 -3.83 58.05
N ARG A 196 -5.02 -5.02 57.51
CA ARG A 196 -5.63 -6.25 58.03
C ARG A 196 -5.29 -6.42 59.50
N PRO A 197 -6.29 -6.81 60.34
CA PRO A 197 -6.03 -7.12 61.75
C PRO A 197 -5.01 -8.25 61.84
N PRO A 198 -4.07 -8.19 62.80
CA PRO A 198 -3.10 -9.25 62.99
C PRO A 198 -3.82 -10.53 63.46
N GLY A 199 -3.59 -11.66 62.82
CA GLY A 199 -3.96 -12.93 63.40
C GLY A 199 -4.80 -13.92 62.58
N ARG A 200 -4.97 -13.74 61.26
CA ARG A 200 -5.59 -14.81 60.46
C ARG A 200 -4.54 -15.48 59.58
N PRO A 201 -4.26 -16.78 59.78
CA PRO A 201 -3.33 -17.51 58.93
C PRO A 201 -3.85 -17.57 57.49
N PRO A 202 -2.98 -17.68 56.47
CA PRO A 202 -3.38 -17.82 55.10
C PRO A 202 -4.21 -19.12 54.91
N PRO A 203 -5.19 -19.14 54.00
CA PRO A 203 -5.93 -20.36 53.68
C PRO A 203 -4.95 -21.40 53.14
N ASP A 204 -5.18 -22.67 53.53
CA ASP A 204 -4.38 -23.81 53.08
C ASP A 204 -4.35 -23.90 51.53
N PRO A 205 -3.23 -24.30 50.93
CA PRO A 205 -3.12 -24.45 49.50
C PRO A 205 -4.06 -25.56 49.01
N ILE A 206 -4.87 -25.23 48.01
CA ILE A 206 -5.76 -26.19 47.34
C ILE A 206 -4.89 -27.30 46.72
N PRO A 207 -5.14 -28.61 47.00
CA PRO A 207 -4.36 -29.68 46.46
C PRO A 207 -4.56 -29.73 44.92
N VAL A 208 -3.46 -29.57 44.19
CA VAL A 208 -3.44 -29.75 42.74
C VAL A 208 -3.60 -31.25 42.45
N LEU A 209 -4.77 -31.61 42.00
CA LEU A 209 -5.04 -32.98 41.53
C LEU A 209 -4.28 -33.22 40.20
N LEU A 210 -3.15 -33.94 40.28
CA LEU A 210 -2.39 -34.42 39.15
C LEU A 210 -3.19 -35.46 38.38
N LEU A 211 -3.85 -35.04 37.30
CA LEU A 211 -4.42 -35.92 36.28
C LEU A 211 -3.28 -36.66 35.57
N ARG A 212 -2.98 -37.89 36.01
CA ARG A 212 -2.12 -38.86 35.26
C ARG A 212 -2.77 -39.20 33.93
N ARG A 213 -2.19 -38.71 32.85
CA ARG A 213 -2.49 -39.27 31.52
C ARG A 213 -1.95 -40.71 31.42
N SER A 214 -2.84 -41.65 31.38
CA SER A 214 -2.55 -43.04 31.02
C SER A 214 -2.18 -43.14 29.54
N ARG A 215 -0.97 -43.58 29.27
CA ARG A 215 -0.55 -44.06 27.94
C ARG A 215 -1.19 -45.42 27.70
N GLY A 216 -2.04 -45.55 26.68
CA GLY A 216 -2.49 -46.83 26.17
C GLY A 216 -1.40 -47.51 25.32
N PRO A 217 -1.42 -48.86 25.20
CA PRO A 217 -0.35 -49.63 24.60
C PRO A 217 -0.40 -49.60 23.08
N ALA A 218 0.80 -49.61 22.45
CA ALA A 218 1.01 -49.84 21.04
C ALA A 218 0.59 -51.26 20.65
N ALA A 219 -0.21 -51.38 19.62
CA ALA A 219 -0.46 -52.66 18.94
C ALA A 219 0.26 -52.67 17.57
N ARG A 220 0.79 -53.82 17.26
CA ARG A 220 1.63 -54.26 16.13
C ARG A 220 1.08 -53.94 14.76
#